data_69c16537ccc36cb1b372f56f577cfa77
#
_entry.id   69c16537ccc36cb1b372f56f577cfa77
#
_cell.length_a   1.000
_cell.length_b   1.000
_cell.length_c   1.000
_cell.angle_alpha   90.00
_cell.angle_beta   90.00
_cell.angle_gamma   90.00
#
_symmetry.space_group_name_H-M   'P 1'
#
loop_
_entity.id
_entity.type
_entity.pdbx_description
1 polymer ?
#
loop_
_entity_poly.entity_id
_entity_poly.type
_entity_poly.pdbx_seq_one_letter_code
_entity_poly.pdbx_strand_id
1 'polypeptide(L)'
;MTAPHHMPDLFALSEINGPVVRPGERAYADEVTGFNLASLHTPDVAIGATGPDDIVTAMRWAHATHTPVAVQATGHGANFPIEHGLLINTSRMTDVHVDPTTRTATIAAGAKWSHVMAAAAPHGLAGLCGTSTDAGVVGYTLGGGLPVLGRAYGFAADLVRSFQVVTPDGHLRESDPRHEPELFWALRGGKGNVGVVTSLVTELLPLPRLYGGGIHCHAEHAQTLLRTWAEWTHTVPDEMCSMFSVLRLPPIPQIPEPLRGGFWARVAVAWPGDPAEGQALIAPLREAAPVAVDTVEEMDHAALDRIHMEPQDPLPARECCMLLSDLPPDAMGTFLEQVGPGAGAEYPLLVASLRHMGGALSRPSAVEDAVCARDARYFMESVGIMPAPPVAEAVEQATRRLYTAMAPYGTGRTMVNIHGTPGDEQDIARAWTPEVYARLCHDKSVYDPDNLLRYGHAVTPA
;
A
#
# COMPACT_ATOMS: atom_id res chain seq x y z
N MET A 1 -29.06 26.55 -1.33
CA MET A 1 -28.74 26.88 -2.74
C MET A 1 -27.28 27.27 -2.73
N THR A 2 -26.39 26.34 -3.03
CA THR A 2 -24.97 26.59 -3.23
C THR A 2 -24.82 27.38 -4.53
N ALA A 3 -24.07 28.50 -4.50
CA ALA A 3 -23.73 29.27 -5.69
C ALA A 3 -23.11 28.34 -6.75
N PRO A 4 -23.39 28.53 -8.04
CA PRO A 4 -22.76 27.75 -9.09
C PRO A 4 -21.25 27.98 -8.96
N HIS A 5 -20.47 26.91 -8.72
CA HIS A 5 -19.02 26.96 -8.79
C HIS A 5 -18.66 27.42 -10.20
N HIS A 6 -18.15 28.65 -10.31
CA HIS A 6 -17.63 29.17 -11.56
C HIS A 6 -16.37 28.35 -11.87
N MET A 7 -16.46 27.43 -12.83
CA MET A 7 -15.29 26.68 -13.28
C MET A 7 -14.25 27.64 -13.84
N PRO A 8 -12.99 27.57 -13.39
CA PRO A 8 -11.91 28.38 -13.95
C PRO A 8 -11.74 28.11 -15.45
N ASP A 9 -11.19 29.08 -16.17
CA ASP A 9 -10.85 28.95 -17.59
C ASP A 9 -9.83 27.80 -17.76
N LEU A 10 -10.18 26.81 -18.60
CA LEU A 10 -9.31 25.68 -18.90
C LEU A 10 -8.34 25.94 -20.05
N PHE A 11 -8.29 27.17 -20.58
CA PHE A 11 -7.41 27.48 -21.73
C PHE A 11 -5.94 27.14 -21.43
N ALA A 12 -5.47 27.39 -20.19
CA ALA A 12 -4.11 27.05 -19.79
C ALA A 12 -3.82 25.53 -19.79
N LEU A 13 -4.85 24.67 -19.66
CA LEU A 13 -4.69 23.21 -19.74
C LEU A 13 -4.62 22.70 -21.19
N SER A 14 -4.82 23.56 -22.20
CA SER A 14 -4.68 23.17 -23.62
C SER A 14 -3.24 22.83 -24.03
N GLU A 15 -2.25 23.19 -23.20
CA GLU A 15 -0.84 22.83 -23.40
C GLU A 15 -0.50 21.39 -22.92
N ILE A 16 -1.41 20.72 -22.22
CA ILE A 16 -1.24 19.34 -21.76
C ILE A 16 -1.29 18.40 -22.97
N ASN A 17 -0.30 17.51 -23.07
CA ASN A 17 -0.20 16.53 -24.16
C ASN A 17 -1.19 15.37 -24.00
N GLY A 18 -1.52 15.01 -22.76
CA GLY A 18 -2.49 13.96 -22.45
C GLY A 18 -3.94 14.45 -22.51
N PRO A 19 -4.93 13.57 -22.28
CA PRO A 19 -6.33 13.94 -22.24
C PRO A 19 -6.63 14.90 -21.07
N VAL A 20 -7.45 15.91 -21.36
CA VAL A 20 -8.10 16.79 -20.39
C VAL A 20 -9.59 16.61 -20.54
N VAL A 21 -10.27 16.07 -19.54
CA VAL A 21 -11.66 15.63 -19.64
C VAL A 21 -12.53 16.13 -18.49
N ARG A 22 -13.83 16.27 -18.75
CA ARG A 22 -14.85 16.73 -17.80
C ARG A 22 -15.97 15.71 -17.65
N PRO A 23 -16.77 15.79 -16.58
CA PRO A 23 -17.98 14.98 -16.44
C PRO A 23 -18.88 15.06 -17.66
N GLY A 24 -19.32 13.88 -18.14
CA GLY A 24 -20.15 13.75 -19.35
C GLY A 24 -19.38 13.54 -20.65
N GLU A 25 -18.07 13.73 -20.69
CA GLU A 25 -17.24 13.39 -21.85
C GLU A 25 -16.91 11.91 -21.89
N ARG A 26 -16.78 11.34 -23.11
CA ARG A 26 -16.62 9.90 -23.33
C ARG A 26 -15.41 9.28 -22.59
N ALA A 27 -14.28 9.98 -22.56
CA ALA A 27 -13.04 9.50 -21.95
C ALA A 27 -12.96 9.76 -20.44
N TYR A 28 -13.96 10.44 -19.85
CA TYR A 28 -13.92 10.83 -18.45
C TYR A 28 -13.83 9.61 -17.51
N ALA A 29 -14.63 8.58 -17.77
CA ALA A 29 -14.62 7.38 -16.93
C ALA A 29 -13.25 6.67 -16.90
N ASP A 30 -12.54 6.67 -18.05
CA ASP A 30 -11.21 6.04 -18.17
C ASP A 30 -10.16 6.77 -17.32
N GLU A 31 -10.32 8.09 -17.13
CA GLU A 31 -9.38 8.90 -16.35
C GLU A 31 -9.63 8.85 -14.84
N VAL A 32 -10.87 8.64 -14.41
CA VAL A 32 -11.24 8.73 -13.01
C VAL A 32 -11.39 7.37 -12.32
N THR A 33 -11.50 6.27 -13.07
CA THR A 33 -11.65 4.93 -12.52
C THR A 33 -10.30 4.37 -12.08
N GLY A 34 -10.20 3.96 -10.82
CA GLY A 34 -9.03 3.27 -10.26
C GLY A 34 -9.31 1.80 -9.98
N PHE A 35 -8.32 1.12 -9.39
CA PHE A 35 -8.44 -0.29 -8.98
C PHE A 35 -9.54 -0.48 -7.92
N ASN A 36 -9.61 0.40 -6.92
CA ASN A 36 -10.63 0.30 -5.87
C ASN A 36 -11.95 0.95 -6.32
N LEU A 37 -12.87 0.12 -6.77
CA LEU A 37 -14.20 0.54 -7.25
C LEU A 37 -15.16 1.00 -6.14
N ALA A 38 -14.76 0.89 -4.87
CA ALA A 38 -15.53 1.46 -3.76
C ALA A 38 -15.41 2.99 -3.69
N SER A 39 -14.38 3.57 -4.32
CA SER A 39 -14.12 5.01 -4.36
C SER A 39 -14.30 5.55 -5.77
N LEU A 40 -15.52 5.91 -6.12
CA LEU A 40 -15.85 6.51 -7.40
C LEU A 40 -15.53 8.00 -7.37
N HIS A 41 -14.61 8.43 -8.25
CA HIS A 41 -14.20 9.83 -8.35
C HIS A 41 -15.07 10.60 -9.36
N THR A 42 -15.43 11.82 -8.98
CA THR A 42 -16.23 12.76 -9.81
C THR A 42 -15.63 14.17 -9.77
N PRO A 43 -14.30 14.32 -10.04
CA PRO A 43 -13.66 15.64 -10.07
C PRO A 43 -14.27 16.53 -11.17
N ASP A 44 -14.12 17.85 -11.02
CA ASP A 44 -14.58 18.83 -12.02
C ASP A 44 -13.79 18.70 -13.33
N VAL A 45 -12.52 18.32 -13.22
CA VAL A 45 -11.59 18.08 -14.35
C VAL A 45 -10.70 16.89 -14.02
N ALA A 46 -10.45 16.01 -14.98
CA ALA A 46 -9.39 15.01 -14.88
C ALA A 46 -8.41 15.17 -16.04
N ILE A 47 -7.13 14.96 -15.77
CA ILE A 47 -6.08 14.92 -16.79
C ILE A 47 -5.36 13.57 -16.75
N GLY A 48 -5.05 13.04 -17.93
CA GLY A 48 -4.18 11.86 -18.06
C GLY A 48 -2.77 12.28 -18.43
N ALA A 49 -1.94 12.55 -17.42
CA ALA A 49 -0.58 13.04 -17.64
C ALA A 49 0.29 12.02 -18.39
N THR A 50 1.07 12.49 -19.37
CA THR A 50 1.99 11.70 -20.17
C THR A 50 3.46 11.96 -19.83
N GLY A 51 3.73 13.02 -19.06
CA GLY A 51 5.06 13.40 -18.62
C GLY A 51 5.05 14.50 -17.56
N PRO A 52 6.24 14.87 -17.05
CA PRO A 52 6.39 15.90 -16.01
C PRO A 52 5.81 17.26 -16.43
N ASP A 53 5.93 17.65 -17.71
CA ASP A 53 5.46 18.95 -18.21
C ASP A 53 3.93 19.09 -18.11
N ASP A 54 3.18 18.00 -18.33
CA ASP A 54 1.73 17.98 -18.14
C ASP A 54 1.38 18.26 -16.67
N ILE A 55 2.13 17.68 -15.73
CA ILE A 55 1.94 17.88 -14.29
C ILE A 55 2.31 19.31 -13.88
N VAL A 56 3.40 19.87 -14.42
CA VAL A 56 3.80 21.29 -14.20
C VAL A 56 2.67 22.23 -14.66
N THR A 57 2.16 22.01 -15.87
CA THR A 57 1.06 22.81 -16.42
C THR A 57 -0.19 22.72 -15.57
N ALA A 58 -0.56 21.49 -15.15
CA ALA A 58 -1.72 21.24 -14.29
C ALA A 58 -1.59 21.92 -12.92
N MET A 59 -0.41 21.81 -12.27
CA MET A 59 -0.17 22.38 -10.95
C MET A 59 -0.15 23.92 -11.00
N ARG A 60 0.44 24.54 -12.04
CA ARG A 60 0.38 25.98 -12.25
C ARG A 60 -1.04 26.50 -12.41
N TRP A 61 -1.86 25.78 -13.19
CA TRP A 61 -3.26 26.11 -13.34
C TRP A 61 -4.01 25.97 -12.00
N ALA A 62 -3.81 24.86 -11.28
CA ALA A 62 -4.45 24.62 -9.99
C ALA A 62 -4.06 25.69 -8.95
N HIS A 63 -2.79 26.07 -8.91
CA HIS A 63 -2.29 27.15 -8.04
C HIS A 63 -2.94 28.50 -8.37
N ALA A 64 -2.94 28.90 -9.65
CA ALA A 64 -3.52 30.16 -10.09
C ALA A 64 -5.04 30.26 -9.87
N THR A 65 -5.73 29.12 -9.82
CA THR A 65 -7.20 29.04 -9.66
C THR A 65 -7.63 28.60 -8.26
N HIS A 66 -6.69 28.30 -7.36
CA HIS A 66 -6.92 27.72 -6.03
C HIS A 66 -7.74 26.42 -6.10
N THR A 67 -7.59 25.65 -7.20
CA THR A 67 -8.31 24.39 -7.41
C THR A 67 -7.63 23.25 -6.63
N PRO A 68 -8.37 22.50 -5.77
CA PRO A 68 -7.78 21.36 -5.07
C PRO A 68 -7.38 20.26 -6.05
N VAL A 69 -6.28 19.58 -5.71
CA VAL A 69 -5.67 18.56 -6.58
C VAL A 69 -5.62 17.20 -5.86
N ALA A 70 -6.03 16.17 -6.59
CA ALA A 70 -5.81 14.77 -6.24
C ALA A 70 -4.92 14.10 -7.28
N VAL A 71 -4.21 13.06 -6.88
CA VAL A 71 -3.32 12.29 -7.76
C VAL A 71 -3.67 10.81 -7.69
N GLN A 72 -3.78 10.17 -8.85
CA GLN A 72 -4.01 8.75 -8.97
C GLN A 72 -3.07 8.13 -10.01
N ALA A 73 -2.45 7.00 -9.67
CA ALA A 73 -1.80 6.11 -10.63
C ALA A 73 -2.70 4.90 -10.88
N THR A 74 -2.54 3.81 -10.11
CA THR A 74 -3.37 2.60 -10.23
C THR A 74 -4.69 2.69 -9.45
N GLY A 75 -4.80 3.55 -8.44
CA GLY A 75 -5.98 3.64 -7.59
C GLY A 75 -6.14 2.53 -6.55
N HIS A 76 -5.10 1.71 -6.29
CA HIS A 76 -5.15 0.69 -5.22
C HIS A 76 -5.42 1.29 -3.84
N GLY A 77 -4.79 2.41 -3.51
CA GLY A 77 -4.96 3.10 -2.23
C GLY A 77 -6.10 4.13 -2.22
N ALA A 78 -7.02 4.11 -3.19
CA ALA A 78 -8.15 5.03 -3.24
C ALA A 78 -9.23 4.60 -2.22
N ASN A 79 -9.21 5.20 -1.03
CA ASN A 79 -10.13 4.87 0.07
C ASN A 79 -11.19 5.96 0.33
N PHE A 80 -11.31 6.95 -0.54
CA PHE A 80 -12.28 8.05 -0.43
C PHE A 80 -12.59 8.60 -1.83
N PRO A 81 -13.82 9.08 -2.09
CA PRO A 81 -14.18 9.72 -3.35
C PRO A 81 -13.56 11.12 -3.46
N ILE A 82 -13.23 11.51 -4.69
CA ILE A 82 -12.84 12.89 -5.06
C ILE A 82 -14.04 13.46 -5.80
N GLU A 83 -14.72 14.42 -5.19
CA GLU A 83 -16.00 14.94 -5.72
C GLU A 83 -15.85 16.27 -6.46
N HIS A 84 -14.73 16.98 -6.26
CA HIS A 84 -14.45 18.29 -6.87
C HIS A 84 -12.97 18.46 -7.21
N GLY A 85 -12.63 19.54 -7.91
CA GLY A 85 -11.26 19.92 -8.22
C GLY A 85 -10.67 19.16 -9.40
N LEU A 86 -9.35 19.05 -9.39
CA LEU A 86 -8.55 18.43 -10.45
C LEU A 86 -8.05 17.03 -10.01
N LEU A 87 -8.28 16.03 -10.84
CA LEU A 87 -7.60 14.73 -10.69
C LEU A 87 -6.48 14.61 -11.72
N ILE A 88 -5.25 14.39 -11.26
CA ILE A 88 -4.09 14.05 -12.10
C ILE A 88 -3.93 12.54 -12.13
N ASN A 89 -4.23 11.92 -13.26
CA ASN A 89 -4.01 10.50 -13.51
C ASN A 89 -2.64 10.30 -14.17
N THR A 90 -1.73 9.62 -13.48
CA THR A 90 -0.35 9.37 -13.94
C THR A 90 -0.17 8.01 -14.59
N SER A 91 -1.21 7.20 -14.77
CA SER A 91 -1.14 5.79 -15.22
C SER A 91 -0.44 5.58 -16.56
N ARG A 92 -0.30 6.63 -17.39
CA ARG A 92 0.45 6.59 -18.67
C ARG A 92 1.96 6.74 -18.53
N MET A 93 2.41 7.22 -17.38
CA MET A 93 3.84 7.43 -17.10
C MET A 93 4.46 6.13 -16.56
N THR A 94 4.70 5.14 -17.42
CA THR A 94 5.04 3.77 -17.03
C THR A 94 6.52 3.41 -17.23
N ASP A 95 7.35 4.33 -17.65
CA ASP A 95 8.75 4.08 -17.96
C ASP A 95 9.53 3.61 -16.73
N VAL A 96 10.34 2.56 -16.93
CA VAL A 96 11.28 2.02 -15.95
C VAL A 96 12.64 1.83 -16.63
N HIS A 97 13.66 2.49 -16.11
CA HIS A 97 15.04 2.34 -16.56
C HIS A 97 15.89 1.74 -15.44
N VAL A 98 16.50 0.56 -15.71
CA VAL A 98 17.38 -0.14 -14.75
C VAL A 98 18.85 0.10 -15.15
N ASP A 99 19.64 0.60 -14.19
CA ASP A 99 21.11 0.60 -14.29
C ASP A 99 21.66 -0.59 -13.46
N PRO A 100 22.09 -1.68 -14.12
CA PRO A 100 22.60 -2.84 -13.40
C PRO A 100 23.97 -2.59 -12.75
N THR A 101 24.70 -1.55 -13.17
CA THR A 101 26.02 -1.21 -12.61
C THR A 101 25.87 -0.60 -11.22
N THR A 102 24.97 0.34 -11.08
CA THR A 102 24.63 1.00 -9.80
C THR A 102 23.55 0.23 -9.02
N ARG A 103 22.92 -0.74 -9.66
CA ARG A 103 21.77 -1.50 -9.13
C ARG A 103 20.66 -0.56 -8.68
N THR A 104 20.27 0.36 -9.57
CA THR A 104 19.19 1.30 -9.34
C THR A 104 18.16 1.22 -10.45
N ALA A 105 16.93 1.65 -10.16
CA ALA A 105 15.89 1.89 -11.16
C ALA A 105 15.37 3.31 -11.05
N THR A 106 15.27 3.99 -12.20
CA THR A 106 14.48 5.21 -12.36
C THR A 106 13.08 4.81 -12.79
N ILE A 107 12.06 5.21 -12.04
CA ILE A 107 10.69 4.71 -12.16
C ILE A 107 9.74 5.90 -12.28
N ALA A 108 8.98 5.98 -13.38
CA ALA A 108 7.99 7.02 -13.59
C ALA A 108 6.72 6.82 -12.74
N ALA A 109 5.94 7.89 -12.55
CA ALA A 109 4.88 8.00 -11.55
C ALA A 109 3.73 6.98 -11.67
N GLY A 110 3.42 6.50 -12.88
CA GLY A 110 2.37 5.53 -13.15
C GLY A 110 2.85 4.08 -13.23
N ALA A 111 4.16 3.83 -13.07
CA ALA A 111 4.70 2.48 -13.16
C ALA A 111 4.21 1.59 -12.01
N LYS A 112 3.89 0.35 -12.35
CA LYS A 112 3.55 -0.72 -11.39
C LYS A 112 4.81 -1.49 -10.99
N TRP A 113 4.75 -2.21 -9.87
CA TRP A 113 5.84 -3.12 -9.47
C TRP A 113 6.11 -4.20 -10.51
N SER A 114 5.09 -4.69 -11.24
CA SER A 114 5.26 -5.64 -12.35
C SER A 114 6.16 -5.11 -13.46
N HIS A 115 6.10 -3.81 -13.78
CA HIS A 115 7.01 -3.17 -14.74
C HIS A 115 8.46 -3.19 -14.23
N VAL A 116 8.66 -2.88 -12.93
CA VAL A 116 9.99 -2.94 -12.31
C VAL A 116 10.53 -4.35 -12.29
N MET A 117 9.70 -5.35 -11.91
CA MET A 117 10.09 -6.75 -11.91
C MET A 117 10.53 -7.21 -13.29
N ALA A 118 9.74 -6.89 -14.34
CA ALA A 118 10.06 -7.25 -15.72
C ALA A 118 11.37 -6.61 -16.20
N ALA A 119 11.64 -5.35 -15.84
CA ALA A 119 12.85 -4.64 -16.21
C ALA A 119 14.09 -5.12 -15.42
N ALA A 120 13.93 -5.49 -14.15
CA ALA A 120 15.03 -5.87 -13.27
C ALA A 120 15.46 -7.34 -13.39
N ALA A 121 14.50 -8.26 -13.66
CA ALA A 121 14.74 -9.70 -13.70
C ALA A 121 15.86 -10.14 -14.68
N PRO A 122 16.02 -9.56 -15.90
CA PRO A 122 17.12 -9.91 -16.80
C PRO A 122 18.53 -9.63 -16.22
N HIS A 123 18.60 -8.78 -15.20
CA HIS A 123 19.85 -8.41 -14.51
C HIS A 123 20.04 -9.15 -13.18
N GLY A 124 19.15 -10.09 -12.83
CA GLY A 124 19.16 -10.77 -11.53
C GLY A 124 18.85 -9.84 -10.35
N LEU A 125 18.14 -8.73 -10.62
CA LEU A 125 17.79 -7.70 -9.65
C LEU A 125 16.29 -7.74 -9.34
N ALA A 126 15.92 -7.20 -8.17
CA ALA A 126 14.56 -7.17 -7.66
C ALA A 126 14.25 -5.87 -6.91
N GLY A 127 13.03 -5.38 -7.05
CA GLY A 127 12.51 -4.28 -6.24
C GLY A 127 11.80 -4.77 -4.97
N LEU A 128 11.67 -3.91 -3.97
CA LEU A 128 10.93 -4.20 -2.72
C LEU A 128 9.42 -3.99 -2.87
N CYS A 129 8.76 -4.96 -3.47
CA CYS A 129 7.33 -4.97 -3.73
C CYS A 129 6.51 -5.39 -2.49
N GLY A 130 5.27 -4.88 -2.39
CA GLY A 130 4.22 -5.36 -1.49
C GLY A 130 3.65 -6.72 -1.92
N THR A 131 2.45 -7.03 -1.44
CA THR A 131 1.75 -8.30 -1.70
C THR A 131 1.17 -8.40 -3.11
N SER A 132 1.01 -7.28 -3.82
CA SER A 132 0.58 -7.21 -5.22
C SER A 132 1.59 -6.46 -6.09
N THR A 133 2.03 -7.07 -7.20
CA THR A 133 2.88 -6.41 -8.20
C THR A 133 2.09 -5.46 -9.11
N ASP A 134 0.76 -5.46 -9.06
CA ASP A 134 -0.10 -4.53 -9.80
C ASP A 134 -0.22 -3.15 -9.13
N ALA A 135 0.21 -3.03 -7.89
CA ALA A 135 0.25 -1.76 -7.17
C ALA A 135 1.27 -0.78 -7.78
N GLY A 136 0.91 0.52 -7.79
CA GLY A 136 1.78 1.58 -8.28
C GLY A 136 2.97 1.82 -7.34
N VAL A 137 4.19 1.87 -7.91
CA VAL A 137 5.45 1.99 -7.16
C VAL A 137 5.50 3.28 -6.35
N VAL A 138 5.20 4.42 -6.99
CA VAL A 138 5.35 5.74 -6.35
C VAL A 138 4.36 5.89 -5.20
N GLY A 139 3.05 5.68 -5.42
CA GLY A 139 2.05 5.84 -4.36
C GLY A 139 2.27 4.90 -3.16
N TYR A 140 2.76 3.68 -3.42
CA TYR A 140 3.15 2.71 -2.39
C TYR A 140 4.36 3.20 -1.59
N THR A 141 5.41 3.65 -2.26
CA THR A 141 6.68 4.08 -1.65
C THR A 141 6.53 5.37 -0.84
N LEU A 142 5.72 6.32 -1.32
CA LEU A 142 5.44 7.58 -0.63
C LEU A 142 4.83 7.38 0.78
N GLY A 143 4.10 6.29 1.01
CA GLY A 143 3.60 5.94 2.34
C GLY A 143 4.50 4.95 3.11
N GLY A 144 5.78 4.87 2.76
CA GLY A 144 6.76 3.96 3.33
C GLY A 144 6.89 2.65 2.55
N GLY A 145 5.77 2.02 2.19
CA GLY A 145 5.71 0.73 1.48
C GLY A 145 6.19 -0.44 2.34
N LEU A 146 5.29 -1.36 2.70
CA LEU A 146 5.58 -2.56 3.50
C LEU A 146 5.81 -3.78 2.59
N PRO A 147 7.07 -4.15 2.27
CA PRO A 147 7.36 -5.21 1.31
C PRO A 147 7.11 -6.60 1.87
N VAL A 148 6.87 -7.58 1.00
CA VAL A 148 6.82 -9.00 1.38
C VAL A 148 8.12 -9.41 2.10
N LEU A 149 9.27 -8.93 1.63
CA LEU A 149 10.60 -9.17 2.22
C LEU A 149 11.04 -8.05 3.20
N GLY A 150 10.08 -7.34 3.83
CA GLY A 150 10.38 -6.19 4.68
C GLY A 150 11.28 -6.50 5.88
N ARG A 151 11.11 -7.64 6.53
CA ARG A 151 11.97 -8.04 7.66
C ARG A 151 13.44 -8.20 7.24
N ALA A 152 13.66 -8.65 6.01
CA ALA A 152 15.03 -8.82 5.47
C ALA A 152 15.66 -7.48 5.06
N TYR A 153 14.87 -6.55 4.46
CA TYR A 153 15.44 -5.41 3.74
C TYR A 153 14.88 -4.03 4.14
N GLY A 154 13.88 -3.95 5.03
CA GLY A 154 13.27 -2.69 5.48
C GLY A 154 12.07 -2.28 4.63
N PHE A 155 11.68 -1.02 4.75
CA PHE A 155 10.61 -0.41 3.96
C PHE A 155 11.09 -0.05 2.55
N ALA A 156 10.18 0.00 1.57
CA ALA A 156 10.55 0.41 0.21
C ALA A 156 11.13 1.84 0.18
N ALA A 157 10.65 2.74 1.04
CA ALA A 157 11.16 4.09 1.20
C ALA A 157 12.63 4.15 1.68
N ASP A 158 13.12 3.11 2.37
CA ASP A 158 14.52 3.05 2.83
C ASP A 158 15.51 2.97 1.66
N LEU A 159 15.08 2.42 0.53
CA LEU A 159 15.91 2.23 -0.66
C LEU A 159 15.85 3.39 -1.66
N VAL A 160 15.01 4.40 -1.42
CA VAL A 160 14.89 5.55 -2.33
C VAL A 160 16.13 6.42 -2.26
N ARG A 161 16.64 6.80 -3.44
CA ARG A 161 17.82 7.66 -3.62
C ARG A 161 17.44 9.11 -3.91
N SER A 162 16.39 9.33 -4.73
CA SER A 162 15.90 10.66 -5.08
C SER A 162 14.48 10.61 -5.61
N PHE A 163 13.84 11.78 -5.63
CA PHE A 163 12.57 12.03 -6.30
C PHE A 163 12.70 13.18 -7.29
N GLN A 164 11.92 13.12 -8.35
CA GLN A 164 11.53 14.26 -9.14
C GLN A 164 10.08 14.58 -8.80
N VAL A 165 9.79 15.81 -8.41
CA VAL A 165 8.49 16.20 -7.85
C VAL A 165 8.09 17.60 -8.32
N VAL A 166 6.81 17.77 -8.67
CA VAL A 166 6.22 19.09 -8.94
C VAL A 166 5.53 19.57 -7.66
N THR A 167 6.05 20.64 -7.07
CA THR A 167 5.45 21.26 -5.89
C THR A 167 4.20 22.11 -6.27
N PRO A 168 3.31 22.41 -5.32
CA PRO A 168 2.08 23.16 -5.57
C PRO A 168 2.24 24.52 -6.29
N ASP A 169 3.41 25.16 -6.18
CA ASP A 169 3.78 26.36 -6.94
C ASP A 169 4.06 26.11 -8.44
N GLY A 170 3.92 24.85 -8.90
CA GLY A 170 4.15 24.44 -10.29
C GLY A 170 5.61 24.36 -10.71
N HIS A 171 6.55 24.24 -9.75
CA HIS A 171 7.96 24.04 -10.04
C HIS A 171 8.35 22.57 -9.96
N LEU A 172 9.06 22.11 -10.98
CA LEU A 172 9.69 20.79 -10.99
C LEU A 172 11.00 20.85 -10.20
N ARG A 173 11.13 19.99 -9.17
CA ARG A 173 12.27 19.94 -8.25
C ARG A 173 12.88 18.53 -8.24
N GLU A 174 14.19 18.47 -8.03
CA GLU A 174 14.89 17.25 -7.65
C GLU A 174 15.09 17.27 -6.14
N SER A 175 14.83 16.13 -5.49
CA SER A 175 14.92 16.00 -4.05
C SER A 175 15.70 14.76 -3.69
N ASP A 176 16.76 14.93 -2.91
CA ASP A 176 17.64 13.89 -2.37
C ASP A 176 18.19 14.34 -1.00
N PRO A 177 19.01 13.54 -0.28
CA PRO A 177 19.53 13.92 1.03
C PRO A 177 20.37 15.21 1.08
N ARG A 178 20.80 15.76 -0.08
CA ARG A 178 21.62 16.96 -0.19
C ARG A 178 20.89 18.15 -0.84
N HIS A 179 19.86 17.83 -1.63
CA HIS A 179 19.05 18.81 -2.35
C HIS A 179 17.60 18.69 -1.89
N GLU A 180 17.01 19.77 -1.40
CA GLU A 180 15.66 19.80 -0.84
C GLU A 180 15.44 18.67 0.22
N PRO A 181 16.28 18.57 1.27
CA PRO A 181 16.27 17.42 2.21
C PRO A 181 14.96 17.29 2.99
N GLU A 182 14.25 18.41 3.27
CA GLU A 182 12.95 18.37 3.95
C GLU A 182 11.88 17.75 3.04
N LEU A 183 11.91 18.11 1.75
CA LEU A 183 11.03 17.53 0.75
C LEU A 183 11.32 16.02 0.59
N PHE A 184 12.61 15.63 0.59
CA PHE A 184 13.04 14.23 0.55
C PHE A 184 12.56 13.43 1.77
N TRP A 185 12.65 14.02 2.95
CA TRP A 185 12.16 13.43 4.18
C TRP A 185 10.64 13.23 4.15
N ALA A 186 9.87 14.26 3.79
CA ALA A 186 8.41 14.24 3.75
C ALA A 186 7.86 13.21 2.73
N LEU A 187 8.51 13.06 1.57
CA LEU A 187 8.11 12.11 0.54
C LEU A 187 8.39 10.64 0.90
N ARG A 188 9.19 10.37 1.93
CA ARG A 188 9.48 9.00 2.39
C ARG A 188 8.68 8.64 3.64
N GLY A 189 7.38 8.40 3.48
CA GLY A 189 6.45 8.04 4.54
C GLY A 189 5.32 9.04 4.79
N GLY A 190 5.48 10.30 4.35
CA GLY A 190 4.47 11.36 4.51
C GLY A 190 3.46 11.46 3.36
N LYS A 191 3.46 10.53 2.40
CA LYS A 191 2.59 10.56 1.21
C LYS A 191 2.85 11.77 0.29
N GLY A 192 1.90 12.09 -0.59
CA GLY A 192 1.96 13.20 -1.54
C GLY A 192 1.54 14.56 -0.96
N ASN A 193 1.78 14.80 0.34
CA ASN A 193 1.35 16.01 1.02
C ASN A 193 2.03 17.30 0.53
N VAL A 194 3.21 17.17 -0.05
CA VAL A 194 4.10 18.31 -0.40
C VAL A 194 4.34 18.46 -1.90
N GLY A 195 3.80 17.56 -2.73
CA GLY A 195 3.97 17.63 -4.18
C GLY A 195 3.50 16.40 -4.92
N VAL A 196 3.49 16.49 -6.25
CA VAL A 196 3.16 15.42 -7.19
C VAL A 196 4.46 14.83 -7.73
N VAL A 197 4.81 13.62 -7.29
CA VAL A 197 6.01 12.93 -7.75
C VAL A 197 5.84 12.49 -9.21
N THR A 198 6.81 12.83 -10.06
CA THR A 198 6.85 12.44 -11.47
C THR A 198 7.71 11.22 -11.72
N SER A 199 8.75 11.04 -10.91
CA SER A 199 9.59 9.83 -10.90
C SER A 199 10.34 9.69 -9.58
N LEU A 200 10.83 8.48 -9.32
CA LEU A 200 11.78 8.22 -8.23
C LEU A 200 12.94 7.33 -8.72
N VAL A 201 14.07 7.42 -8.03
CA VAL A 201 15.19 6.50 -8.16
C VAL A 201 15.29 5.67 -6.91
N THR A 202 15.28 4.33 -7.04
CA THR A 202 15.42 3.39 -5.93
C THR A 202 16.51 2.37 -6.17
N GLU A 203 17.09 1.85 -5.09
CA GLU A 203 18.00 0.71 -5.15
C GLU A 203 17.22 -0.56 -5.50
N LEU A 204 17.90 -1.47 -6.21
CA LEU A 204 17.45 -2.82 -6.49
C LEU A 204 18.35 -3.83 -5.77
N LEU A 205 17.76 -4.93 -5.35
CA LEU A 205 18.42 -5.99 -4.61
C LEU A 205 18.97 -7.07 -5.58
N PRO A 206 20.16 -7.62 -5.37
CA PRO A 206 20.66 -8.78 -6.12
C PRO A 206 19.96 -10.05 -5.61
N LEU A 207 18.68 -10.21 -5.95
CA LEU A 207 17.80 -11.27 -5.46
C LEU A 207 16.97 -11.86 -6.60
N PRO A 208 17.55 -12.72 -7.45
CA PRO A 208 16.82 -13.30 -8.57
C PRO A 208 15.78 -14.34 -8.13
N ARG A 209 15.97 -14.97 -6.99
CA ARG A 209 15.12 -16.06 -6.47
C ARG A 209 14.85 -15.90 -4.98
N LEU A 210 13.76 -16.51 -4.53
CA LEU A 210 13.39 -16.62 -3.12
C LEU A 210 12.70 -17.97 -2.87
N TYR A 211 12.63 -18.38 -1.62
CA TYR A 211 11.83 -19.53 -1.17
C TYR A 211 10.57 -19.00 -0.47
N GLY A 212 9.37 -19.28 -1.00
CA GLY A 212 8.15 -18.69 -0.46
C GLY A 212 6.88 -19.35 -0.99
N GLY A 213 5.75 -18.97 -0.40
CA GLY A 213 4.43 -19.50 -0.72
C GLY A 213 3.53 -19.51 0.51
N GLY A 214 2.48 -20.33 0.50
CA GLY A 214 1.50 -20.45 1.58
C GLY A 214 1.25 -21.88 2.02
N ILE A 215 1.23 -22.10 3.33
CA ILE A 215 0.78 -23.33 3.99
C ILE A 215 -0.67 -23.10 4.41
N HIS A 216 -1.61 -23.88 3.84
CA HIS A 216 -3.05 -23.74 4.09
C HIS A 216 -3.55 -24.94 4.86
N CYS A 217 -4.22 -24.68 5.97
CA CYS A 217 -4.97 -25.66 6.77
C CYS A 217 -6.45 -25.28 6.76
N HIS A 218 -7.36 -26.24 6.97
CA HIS A 218 -8.77 -25.88 7.19
C HIS A 218 -8.90 -24.98 8.42
N ALA A 219 -9.86 -24.05 8.39
CA ALA A 219 -10.01 -23.00 9.40
C ALA A 219 -10.25 -23.55 10.83
N GLU A 220 -10.73 -24.78 10.98
CA GLU A 220 -10.88 -25.46 12.29
C GLU A 220 -9.53 -25.57 13.03
N HIS A 221 -8.42 -25.56 12.30
CA HIS A 221 -7.06 -25.60 12.85
C HIS A 221 -6.46 -24.21 13.11
N ALA A 222 -7.21 -23.11 12.89
CA ALA A 222 -6.71 -21.74 12.98
C ALA A 222 -6.07 -21.44 14.35
N GLN A 223 -6.64 -21.92 15.44
CA GLN A 223 -6.11 -21.69 16.80
C GLN A 223 -4.74 -22.33 16.98
N THR A 224 -4.58 -23.58 16.56
CA THR A 224 -3.30 -24.31 16.67
C THR A 224 -2.24 -23.66 15.78
N LEU A 225 -2.59 -23.38 14.52
CA LEU A 225 -1.66 -22.79 13.57
C LEU A 225 -1.23 -21.38 13.99
N LEU A 226 -2.15 -20.53 14.46
CA LEU A 226 -1.84 -19.18 14.94
C LEU A 226 -0.91 -19.22 16.15
N ARG A 227 -1.19 -20.08 17.13
CA ARG A 227 -0.33 -20.22 18.32
C ARG A 227 1.07 -20.67 17.92
N THR A 228 1.19 -21.73 17.12
CA THR A 228 2.49 -22.24 16.65
C THR A 228 3.23 -21.15 15.86
N TRP A 229 2.54 -20.43 14.97
CA TRP A 229 3.15 -19.33 14.21
C TRP A 229 3.63 -18.20 15.14
N ALA A 230 2.84 -17.76 16.11
CA ALA A 230 3.23 -16.71 17.04
C ALA A 230 4.47 -17.11 17.86
N GLU A 231 4.51 -18.32 18.39
CA GLU A 231 5.68 -18.88 19.10
C GLU A 231 6.90 -18.97 18.17
N TRP A 232 6.72 -19.46 16.95
CA TRP A 232 7.74 -19.62 15.94
C TRP A 232 8.35 -18.26 15.50
N THR A 233 7.58 -17.17 15.45
CA THR A 233 8.10 -15.83 15.11
C THR A 233 9.22 -15.34 16.03
N HIS A 234 9.31 -15.86 17.26
CA HIS A 234 10.37 -15.52 18.21
C HIS A 234 11.67 -16.32 17.99
N THR A 235 11.66 -17.33 17.12
CA THR A 235 12.78 -18.27 16.93
C THR A 235 13.49 -18.12 15.60
N VAL A 236 12.87 -17.42 14.64
CA VAL A 236 13.38 -17.31 13.28
C VAL A 236 14.31 -16.10 13.10
N PRO A 237 15.26 -16.19 12.15
CA PRO A 237 16.14 -15.05 11.82
C PRO A 237 15.34 -13.86 11.29
N ASP A 238 15.98 -12.68 11.35
CA ASP A 238 15.37 -11.41 10.92
C ASP A 238 14.90 -11.45 9.46
N GLU A 239 15.57 -12.21 8.60
CA GLU A 239 15.28 -12.31 7.17
C GLU A 239 14.02 -13.14 6.85
N MET A 240 13.54 -13.96 7.78
CA MET A 240 12.33 -14.75 7.58
C MET A 240 11.09 -13.86 7.69
N CYS A 241 10.40 -13.68 6.57
CA CYS A 241 9.16 -12.92 6.50
C CYS A 241 7.96 -13.85 6.53
N SER A 242 6.92 -13.50 7.28
CA SER A 242 5.72 -14.33 7.38
C SER A 242 4.46 -13.56 7.73
N MET A 243 3.31 -14.15 7.38
CA MET A 243 1.98 -13.61 7.67
C MET A 243 1.01 -14.77 7.95
N PHE A 244 0.36 -14.73 9.10
CA PHE A 244 -0.80 -15.57 9.37
C PHE A 244 -2.06 -14.91 8.81
N SER A 245 -2.97 -15.70 8.22
CA SER A 245 -4.24 -15.18 7.69
C SER A 245 -5.38 -16.14 7.92
N VAL A 246 -6.57 -15.60 8.16
CA VAL A 246 -7.86 -16.29 8.03
C VAL A 246 -8.49 -15.84 6.72
N LEU A 247 -8.81 -16.79 5.83
CA LEU A 247 -9.27 -16.53 4.46
C LEU A 247 -10.63 -17.18 4.22
N ARG A 248 -11.59 -16.41 3.70
CA ARG A 248 -12.89 -16.89 3.21
C ARG A 248 -12.95 -16.68 1.71
N LEU A 249 -12.49 -17.69 0.97
CA LEU A 249 -12.31 -17.57 -0.47
C LEU A 249 -13.62 -17.90 -1.19
N PRO A 250 -14.10 -17.04 -2.10
CA PRO A 250 -15.35 -17.28 -2.83
C PRO A 250 -15.21 -18.42 -3.83
N PRO A 251 -16.32 -19.08 -4.24
CA PRO A 251 -16.31 -20.15 -5.22
C PRO A 251 -16.26 -19.63 -6.67
N ILE A 252 -15.29 -18.78 -6.99
CA ILE A 252 -15.12 -18.15 -8.31
C ILE A 252 -13.94 -18.75 -9.07
N PRO A 253 -13.93 -18.74 -10.41
CA PRO A 253 -12.87 -19.36 -11.22
C PRO A 253 -11.47 -18.77 -11.02
N GLN A 254 -11.37 -17.51 -10.62
CA GLN A 254 -10.10 -16.80 -10.33
C GLN A 254 -9.34 -17.39 -9.13
N ILE A 255 -10.06 -18.08 -8.22
CA ILE A 255 -9.42 -18.78 -7.10
C ILE A 255 -8.96 -20.17 -7.55
N PRO A 256 -7.71 -20.59 -7.28
CA PRO A 256 -7.23 -21.92 -7.58
C PRO A 256 -8.16 -23.01 -7.01
N GLU A 257 -8.42 -24.08 -7.78
CA GLU A 257 -9.41 -25.10 -7.45
C GLU A 257 -9.26 -25.68 -6.04
N PRO A 258 -8.05 -26.01 -5.54
CA PRO A 258 -7.90 -26.56 -4.18
C PRO A 258 -8.33 -25.61 -3.06
N LEU A 259 -8.34 -24.29 -3.33
CA LEU A 259 -8.65 -23.25 -2.33
C LEU A 259 -10.06 -22.67 -2.51
N ARG A 260 -10.71 -22.94 -3.65
CA ARG A 260 -11.97 -22.33 -4.07
C ARG A 260 -13.13 -22.67 -3.13
N GLY A 261 -13.86 -21.65 -2.71
CA GLY A 261 -15.02 -21.79 -1.82
C GLY A 261 -14.67 -22.26 -0.41
N GLY A 262 -13.39 -22.23 -0.06
CA GLY A 262 -12.90 -22.73 1.22
C GLY A 262 -12.77 -21.67 2.29
N PHE A 263 -12.75 -22.15 3.54
CA PHE A 263 -12.45 -21.37 4.73
C PHE A 263 -11.12 -21.87 5.31
N TRP A 264 -10.10 -21.02 5.29
CA TRP A 264 -8.72 -21.41 5.51
C TRP A 264 -8.04 -20.64 6.63
N ALA A 265 -7.17 -21.32 7.37
CA ALA A 265 -6.07 -20.71 8.12
C ALA A 265 -4.80 -20.89 7.30
N ARG A 266 -4.07 -19.82 7.04
CA ARG A 266 -2.87 -19.82 6.19
C ARG A 266 -1.70 -19.18 6.92
N VAL A 267 -0.49 -19.74 6.73
CA VAL A 267 0.76 -19.01 6.96
C VAL A 267 1.45 -18.83 5.62
N ALA A 268 1.61 -17.58 5.19
CA ALA A 268 2.46 -17.21 4.06
C ALA A 268 3.88 -16.96 4.57
N VAL A 269 4.90 -17.39 3.80
CA VAL A 269 6.32 -17.22 4.13
C VAL A 269 7.08 -16.72 2.91
N ALA A 270 8.15 -15.93 3.16
CA ALA A 270 9.12 -15.51 2.16
C ALA A 270 10.51 -15.49 2.79
N TRP A 271 11.45 -16.19 2.17
CA TRP A 271 12.81 -16.36 2.63
C TRP A 271 13.79 -16.07 1.48
N PRO A 272 14.68 -15.06 1.61
CA PRO A 272 15.63 -14.70 0.56
C PRO A 272 16.93 -15.51 0.57
N GLY A 273 17.09 -16.44 1.54
CA GLY A 273 18.25 -17.30 1.73
C GLY A 273 18.16 -18.62 0.99
N ASP A 274 19.04 -19.58 1.41
CA ASP A 274 19.08 -20.94 0.85
C ASP A 274 17.74 -21.67 1.01
N PRO A 275 17.19 -22.29 -0.04
CA PRO A 275 15.89 -22.99 0.03
C PRO A 275 15.85 -24.15 1.03
N ALA A 276 16.96 -24.90 1.24
CA ALA A 276 17.01 -26.00 2.19
C ALA A 276 16.97 -25.47 3.63
N GLU A 277 17.60 -24.33 3.91
CA GLU A 277 17.50 -23.65 5.19
C GLU A 277 16.07 -23.12 5.41
N GLY A 278 15.47 -22.48 4.39
CA GLY A 278 14.08 -22.06 4.43
C GLY A 278 13.12 -23.20 4.72
N GLN A 279 13.30 -24.35 4.09
CA GLN A 279 12.52 -25.55 4.34
C GLN A 279 12.64 -26.04 5.80
N ALA A 280 13.84 -26.02 6.36
CA ALA A 280 14.08 -26.40 7.75
C ALA A 280 13.42 -25.42 8.74
N LEU A 281 13.52 -24.12 8.47
CA LEU A 281 12.91 -23.08 9.31
C LEU A 281 11.38 -23.20 9.39
N ILE A 282 10.70 -23.57 8.31
CA ILE A 282 9.22 -23.65 8.29
C ILE A 282 8.67 -25.04 8.68
N ALA A 283 9.52 -26.03 8.94
CA ALA A 283 9.07 -27.37 9.32
C ALA A 283 8.05 -27.38 10.48
N PRO A 284 8.24 -26.61 11.59
CA PRO A 284 7.26 -26.54 12.67
C PRO A 284 5.87 -26.09 12.23
N LEU A 285 5.77 -25.22 11.21
CA LEU A 285 4.50 -24.74 10.68
C LEU A 285 3.76 -25.83 9.89
N ARG A 286 4.50 -26.67 9.15
CA ARG A 286 3.98 -27.82 8.43
C ARG A 286 3.49 -28.94 9.36
N GLU A 287 4.09 -29.03 10.54
CA GLU A 287 3.76 -30.03 11.56
C GLU A 287 2.63 -29.58 12.50
N ALA A 288 2.30 -28.27 12.52
CA ALA A 288 1.34 -27.68 13.45
C ALA A 288 -0.08 -28.24 13.32
N ALA A 289 -0.51 -28.51 12.08
CA ALA A 289 -1.85 -29.00 11.76
C ALA A 289 -1.86 -29.75 10.42
N PRO A 290 -2.90 -30.54 10.10
CA PRO A 290 -3.03 -31.16 8.79
C PRO A 290 -3.01 -30.11 7.66
N VAL A 291 -1.97 -30.19 6.83
CA VAL A 291 -1.81 -29.29 5.67
C VAL A 291 -2.71 -29.78 4.55
N ALA A 292 -3.59 -28.91 4.08
CA ALA A 292 -4.48 -29.21 2.96
C ALA A 292 -3.85 -28.79 1.61
N VAL A 293 -3.18 -27.61 1.57
CA VAL A 293 -2.47 -27.12 0.39
C VAL A 293 -1.16 -26.47 0.84
N ASP A 294 -0.05 -26.89 0.24
CA ASP A 294 1.28 -26.29 0.43
C ASP A 294 1.80 -25.82 -0.92
N THR A 295 2.03 -24.50 -1.05
CA THR A 295 2.55 -23.89 -2.26
C THR A 295 3.96 -23.33 -2.06
N VAL A 296 4.60 -23.63 -0.92
CA VAL A 296 5.93 -23.10 -0.59
C VAL A 296 6.99 -23.82 -1.41
N GLU A 297 7.65 -23.09 -2.27
CA GLU A 297 8.69 -23.58 -3.19
C GLU A 297 9.76 -22.52 -3.46
N GLU A 298 10.86 -22.89 -4.07
CA GLU A 298 11.79 -21.94 -4.66
C GLU A 298 11.18 -21.35 -5.93
N MET A 299 11.17 -20.01 -6.04
CA MET A 299 10.59 -19.30 -7.19
C MET A 299 11.47 -18.15 -7.63
N ASP A 300 11.30 -17.72 -8.88
CA ASP A 300 11.88 -16.47 -9.34
C ASP A 300 11.21 -15.29 -8.60
N HIS A 301 12.01 -14.26 -8.25
CA HIS A 301 11.46 -13.10 -7.53
C HIS A 301 10.31 -12.43 -8.31
N ALA A 302 10.36 -12.45 -9.65
CA ALA A 302 9.29 -11.92 -10.49
C ALA A 302 7.95 -12.65 -10.34
N ALA A 303 7.94 -13.86 -9.72
CA ALA A 303 6.73 -14.64 -9.44
C ALA A 303 6.19 -14.44 -8.02
N LEU A 304 6.62 -13.38 -7.30
CA LEU A 304 6.28 -13.10 -5.90
C LEU A 304 4.76 -13.02 -5.65
N ASP A 305 3.95 -12.60 -6.63
CA ASP A 305 2.48 -12.59 -6.54
C ASP A 305 1.89 -13.96 -6.17
N ARG A 306 2.59 -15.07 -6.45
CA ARG A 306 2.15 -16.43 -6.12
C ARG A 306 2.10 -16.69 -4.62
N ILE A 307 2.76 -15.87 -3.79
CA ILE A 307 2.74 -16.01 -2.33
C ILE A 307 1.38 -15.60 -1.78
N HIS A 308 0.81 -14.48 -2.25
CA HIS A 308 -0.42 -13.92 -1.71
C HIS A 308 -1.62 -14.13 -2.64
N MET A 309 -1.41 -14.25 -3.95
CA MET A 309 -2.44 -14.47 -4.98
C MET A 309 -3.55 -13.42 -4.94
N GLU A 310 -3.16 -12.15 -4.80
CA GLU A 310 -4.11 -11.04 -4.76
C GLU A 310 -4.82 -10.84 -6.11
N PRO A 311 -6.06 -10.33 -6.09
CA PRO A 311 -6.80 -10.02 -7.31
C PRO A 311 -6.03 -9.03 -8.19
N GLN A 312 -6.06 -9.27 -9.51
CA GLN A 312 -5.47 -8.38 -10.53
C GLN A 312 -6.53 -7.44 -11.15
N ASP A 313 -7.80 -7.84 -11.12
CA ASP A 313 -8.91 -7.05 -11.65
C ASP A 313 -9.41 -6.05 -10.61
N PRO A 314 -9.84 -4.84 -11.04
CA PRO A 314 -10.46 -3.85 -10.17
C PRO A 314 -11.68 -4.41 -9.42
N LEU A 315 -11.79 -4.07 -8.14
CA LEU A 315 -12.86 -4.55 -7.28
C LEU A 315 -13.18 -3.53 -6.15
N PRO A 316 -14.43 -3.51 -5.65
CA PRO A 316 -14.80 -2.62 -4.55
C PRO A 316 -14.35 -3.23 -3.23
N ALA A 317 -13.23 -2.75 -2.69
CA ALA A 317 -12.65 -3.25 -1.45
C ALA A 317 -12.60 -2.19 -0.36
N ARG A 318 -12.70 -2.65 0.89
CA ARG A 318 -12.32 -1.90 2.08
C ARG A 318 -11.17 -2.60 2.77
N GLU A 319 -10.10 -1.87 2.93
CA GLU A 319 -8.92 -2.29 3.68
C GLU A 319 -8.77 -1.41 4.92
N CYS A 320 -8.35 -2.01 6.03
CA CYS A 320 -7.99 -1.31 7.25
C CYS A 320 -6.81 -2.00 7.91
N CYS A 321 -6.02 -1.25 8.68
CA CYS A 321 -4.91 -1.82 9.43
C CYS A 321 -4.79 -1.26 10.85
N MET A 322 -4.01 -1.97 11.66
CA MET A 322 -3.59 -1.59 13.00
C MET A 322 -2.19 -2.10 13.26
N LEU A 323 -1.36 -1.28 13.89
CA LEU A 323 -0.05 -1.70 14.38
C LEU A 323 -0.20 -2.27 15.79
N LEU A 324 0.32 -3.47 16.01
CA LEU A 324 0.27 -4.16 17.30
C LEU A 324 1.65 -4.12 17.97
N SER A 325 1.66 -3.86 19.28
CA SER A 325 2.87 -3.87 20.09
C SER A 325 3.35 -5.28 20.42
N ASP A 326 2.41 -6.22 20.57
CA ASP A 326 2.68 -7.64 20.81
C ASP A 326 1.46 -8.51 20.44
N LEU A 327 1.63 -9.84 20.45
CA LEU A 327 0.58 -10.82 20.17
C LEU A 327 0.49 -11.89 21.28
N PRO A 328 0.09 -11.50 22.52
CA PRO A 328 -0.07 -12.46 23.60
C PRO A 328 -1.25 -13.43 23.35
N PRO A 329 -1.36 -14.53 24.13
CA PRO A 329 -2.45 -15.50 23.98
C PRO A 329 -3.85 -14.91 23.98
N ASP A 330 -4.09 -13.90 24.80
CA ASP A 330 -5.40 -13.21 24.86
C ASP A 330 -5.68 -12.41 23.57
N ALA A 331 -4.66 -11.79 22.96
CA ALA A 331 -4.82 -11.10 21.66
C ALA A 331 -5.13 -12.11 20.54
N MET A 332 -4.46 -13.26 20.52
CA MET A 332 -4.75 -14.33 19.58
C MET A 332 -6.18 -14.88 19.75
N GLY A 333 -6.60 -15.07 21.00
CA GLY A 333 -7.98 -15.48 21.33
C GLY A 333 -9.00 -14.46 20.82
N THR A 334 -8.81 -13.19 21.17
CA THR A 334 -9.67 -12.07 20.74
C THR A 334 -9.73 -11.97 19.21
N PHE A 335 -8.59 -12.06 18.51
CA PHE A 335 -8.58 -12.05 17.03
C PHE A 335 -9.41 -13.20 16.45
N LEU A 336 -9.21 -14.44 16.91
CA LEU A 336 -9.94 -15.60 16.40
C LEU A 336 -11.43 -15.62 16.80
N GLU A 337 -11.82 -15.03 17.92
CA GLU A 337 -13.24 -14.83 18.27
C GLU A 337 -13.94 -13.93 17.25
N GLN A 338 -13.24 -12.92 16.72
CA GLN A 338 -13.81 -12.00 15.73
C GLN A 338 -13.82 -12.57 14.30
N VAL A 339 -12.78 -13.31 13.89
CA VAL A 339 -12.61 -13.69 12.47
C VAL A 339 -12.43 -15.19 12.24
N GLY A 340 -12.28 -15.97 13.30
CA GLY A 340 -12.04 -17.43 13.21
C GLY A 340 -13.30 -18.25 12.91
N PRO A 341 -13.21 -19.57 13.12
CA PRO A 341 -14.33 -20.51 12.81
C PRO A 341 -15.64 -20.17 13.50
N GLY A 342 -15.59 -19.63 14.72
CA GLY A 342 -16.76 -19.24 15.49
C GLY A 342 -17.56 -18.08 14.86
N ALA A 343 -16.93 -17.23 14.05
CA ALA A 343 -17.61 -16.16 13.32
C ALA A 343 -18.40 -16.65 12.10
N GLY A 344 -18.22 -17.93 11.70
CA GLY A 344 -18.91 -18.56 10.58
C GLY A 344 -18.27 -18.29 9.21
N ALA A 345 -18.65 -19.12 8.23
CA ALA A 345 -18.15 -19.01 6.84
C ALA A 345 -18.74 -17.79 6.09
N GLU A 346 -19.91 -17.33 6.49
CA GLU A 346 -20.65 -16.19 5.90
C GLU A 346 -20.16 -14.82 6.45
N TYR A 347 -19.09 -14.81 7.26
CA TYR A 347 -18.55 -13.57 7.82
C TYR A 347 -17.99 -12.68 6.70
N PRO A 348 -18.27 -11.34 6.70
CA PRO A 348 -18.09 -10.51 5.50
C PRO A 348 -16.64 -10.12 5.18
N LEU A 349 -15.67 -10.36 6.10
CA LEU A 349 -14.26 -10.13 5.79
C LEU A 349 -13.69 -11.31 5.00
N LEU A 350 -13.18 -11.02 3.81
CA LEU A 350 -12.50 -11.97 2.93
C LEU A 350 -11.18 -12.44 3.53
N VAL A 351 -10.42 -11.48 4.06
CA VAL A 351 -9.11 -11.68 4.67
C VAL A 351 -9.06 -10.97 6.00
N ALA A 352 -8.50 -11.62 7.01
CA ALA A 352 -7.98 -10.97 8.21
C ALA A 352 -6.60 -11.56 8.48
N SER A 353 -5.57 -10.74 8.61
CA SER A 353 -4.19 -11.19 8.70
C SER A 353 -3.38 -10.50 9.79
N LEU A 354 -2.32 -11.20 10.21
CA LEU A 354 -1.32 -10.76 11.16
C LEU A 354 0.04 -10.97 10.51
N ARG A 355 0.76 -9.87 10.19
CA ARG A 355 2.09 -9.94 9.60
C ARG A 355 3.16 -9.76 10.67
N HIS A 356 4.20 -10.60 10.63
CA HIS A 356 5.36 -10.47 11.49
C HIS A 356 6.22 -9.28 11.04
N MET A 357 6.36 -8.29 11.92
CA MET A 357 7.21 -7.12 11.75
C MET A 357 8.59 -7.34 12.38
N GLY A 358 9.36 -6.29 12.64
CA GLY A 358 10.72 -6.40 13.20
C GLY A 358 11.80 -6.62 12.13
N GLY A 359 12.93 -7.20 12.49
CA GLY A 359 14.07 -7.32 11.58
C GLY A 359 14.52 -5.97 11.04
N ALA A 360 14.78 -5.86 9.74
CA ALA A 360 15.16 -4.59 9.11
C ALA A 360 14.06 -3.52 9.18
N LEU A 361 12.78 -3.89 9.27
CA LEU A 361 11.67 -2.93 9.45
C LEU A 361 11.78 -2.15 10.76
N SER A 362 12.39 -2.71 11.82
CA SER A 362 12.56 -2.03 13.10
C SER A 362 13.81 -1.14 13.16
N ARG A 363 14.67 -1.19 12.16
CA ARG A 363 15.90 -0.40 12.11
C ARG A 363 15.63 1.01 11.61
N PRO A 364 16.26 2.04 12.16
CA PRO A 364 16.23 3.37 11.57
C PRO A 364 16.76 3.32 10.13
N SER A 365 16.15 4.09 9.23
CA SER A 365 16.68 4.31 7.88
C SER A 365 18.04 5.02 7.96
N ALA A 366 18.92 4.76 6.98
CA ALA A 366 20.23 5.44 6.89
C ALA A 366 20.09 6.97 6.72
N VAL A 367 19.00 7.42 6.12
CA VAL A 367 18.60 8.82 6.02
C VAL A 367 17.22 8.93 6.69
N GLU A 368 17.02 9.91 7.55
CA GLU A 368 15.74 10.14 8.23
C GLU A 368 14.56 10.16 7.28
N ASP A 369 13.43 9.60 7.71
CA ASP A 369 12.18 9.52 6.95
C ASP A 369 10.96 9.70 7.86
N ALA A 370 9.77 9.77 7.27
CA ALA A 370 8.50 9.92 7.97
C ALA A 370 7.78 8.58 8.24
N VAL A 371 8.45 7.43 8.09
CA VAL A 371 7.85 6.11 8.34
C VAL A 371 7.73 5.84 9.85
N CYS A 372 6.52 5.60 10.34
CA CYS A 372 6.22 5.48 11.78
C CYS A 372 5.78 4.09 12.26
N ALA A 373 6.08 3.02 11.50
CA ALA A 373 5.69 1.65 11.86
C ALA A 373 6.84 0.79 12.42
N ARG A 374 8.01 1.39 12.70
CA ARG A 374 9.26 0.66 13.00
C ARG A 374 9.27 -0.02 14.38
N ASP A 375 8.47 0.43 15.31
CA ASP A 375 8.35 -0.12 16.67
C ASP A 375 7.24 -1.17 16.84
N ALA A 376 6.47 -1.43 15.77
CA ALA A 376 5.45 -2.46 15.79
C ALA A 376 6.06 -3.87 15.67
N ARG A 377 5.55 -4.80 16.48
CA ARG A 377 5.94 -6.23 16.38
C ARG A 377 5.08 -6.99 15.40
N TYR A 378 3.83 -6.59 15.24
CA TYR A 378 2.92 -7.16 14.26
C TYR A 378 2.10 -6.06 13.58
N PHE A 379 1.71 -6.35 12.35
CA PHE A 379 0.78 -5.54 11.57
C PHE A 379 -0.47 -6.37 11.33
N MET A 380 -1.62 -5.88 11.78
CA MET A 380 -2.92 -6.49 11.52
C MET A 380 -3.61 -5.76 10.39
N GLU A 381 -4.18 -6.51 9.47
CA GLU A 381 -5.02 -5.96 8.40
C GLU A 381 -6.29 -6.78 8.20
N SER A 382 -7.29 -6.15 7.61
CA SER A 382 -8.51 -6.83 7.16
C SER A 382 -8.97 -6.27 5.81
N VAL A 383 -9.50 -7.16 4.98
CA VAL A 383 -10.05 -6.84 3.66
C VAL A 383 -11.46 -7.40 3.54
N GLY A 384 -12.40 -6.53 3.16
CA GLY A 384 -13.77 -6.91 2.82
C GLY A 384 -14.14 -6.42 1.43
N ILE A 385 -14.85 -7.24 0.65
CA ILE A 385 -15.35 -6.87 -0.67
C ILE A 385 -16.78 -6.34 -0.54
N MET A 386 -17.05 -5.20 -1.18
CA MET A 386 -18.28 -4.42 -1.02
C MET A 386 -19.09 -4.29 -2.33
N PRO A 387 -19.58 -5.38 -2.92
CA PRO A 387 -20.25 -5.35 -4.23
C PRO A 387 -21.62 -4.66 -4.21
N ALA A 388 -22.21 -4.49 -3.02
CA ALA A 388 -23.53 -3.87 -2.85
C ALA A 388 -23.66 -3.24 -1.46
N PRO A 389 -24.54 -2.22 -1.29
CA PRO A 389 -24.69 -1.50 -0.02
C PRO A 389 -24.92 -2.36 1.22
N PRO A 390 -25.78 -3.41 1.22
CA PRO A 390 -25.96 -4.26 2.40
C PRO A 390 -24.68 -5.01 2.80
N VAL A 391 -23.87 -5.44 1.82
CA VAL A 391 -22.58 -6.10 2.07
C VAL A 391 -21.56 -5.10 2.60
N ALA A 392 -21.53 -3.88 2.04
CA ALA A 392 -20.67 -2.81 2.51
C ALA A 392 -20.93 -2.48 3.99
N GLU A 393 -22.20 -2.37 4.40
CA GLU A 393 -22.58 -2.14 5.79
C GLU A 393 -22.10 -3.29 6.70
N ALA A 394 -22.27 -4.54 6.27
CA ALA A 394 -21.82 -5.71 7.01
C ALA A 394 -20.29 -5.74 7.15
N VAL A 395 -19.53 -5.41 6.09
CA VAL A 395 -18.06 -5.28 6.10
C VAL A 395 -17.64 -4.19 7.09
N GLU A 396 -18.27 -3.02 7.06
CA GLU A 396 -17.94 -1.92 7.97
C GLU A 396 -18.20 -2.29 9.44
N GLN A 397 -19.32 -2.94 9.73
CA GLN A 397 -19.64 -3.40 11.08
C GLN A 397 -18.64 -4.46 11.55
N ALA A 398 -18.27 -5.41 10.71
CA ALA A 398 -17.30 -6.45 11.04
C ALA A 398 -15.89 -5.87 11.27
N THR A 399 -15.46 -4.97 10.40
CA THR A 399 -14.21 -4.21 10.56
C THR A 399 -14.20 -3.47 11.90
N ARG A 400 -15.23 -2.69 12.18
CA ARG A 400 -15.35 -1.93 13.44
C ARG A 400 -15.27 -2.85 14.68
N ARG A 401 -15.98 -3.99 14.67
CA ARG A 401 -15.93 -4.96 15.78
C ARG A 401 -14.51 -5.50 15.99
N LEU A 402 -13.86 -5.95 14.90
CA LEU A 402 -12.49 -6.47 14.95
C LEU A 402 -11.52 -5.44 15.54
N TYR A 403 -11.51 -4.22 15.01
CA TYR A 403 -10.55 -3.20 15.45
C TYR A 403 -10.84 -2.69 16.85
N THR A 404 -12.10 -2.61 17.26
CA THR A 404 -12.48 -2.28 18.66
C THR A 404 -12.03 -3.36 19.64
N ALA A 405 -12.21 -4.63 19.30
CA ALA A 405 -11.79 -5.75 20.13
C ALA A 405 -10.26 -5.83 20.26
N MET A 406 -9.53 -5.55 19.17
CA MET A 406 -8.07 -5.59 19.13
C MET A 406 -7.38 -4.33 19.65
N ALA A 407 -8.12 -3.22 19.86
CA ALA A 407 -7.55 -1.94 20.30
C ALA A 407 -6.67 -2.01 21.57
N PRO A 408 -6.95 -2.84 22.61
CA PRO A 408 -6.09 -2.96 23.78
C PRO A 408 -4.67 -3.46 23.48
N TYR A 409 -4.46 -4.14 22.34
CA TYR A 409 -3.17 -4.70 21.92
C TYR A 409 -2.45 -3.82 20.89
N GLY A 410 -3.14 -2.78 20.40
CA GLY A 410 -2.64 -1.85 19.41
C GLY A 410 -1.69 -0.80 19.99
N THR A 411 -0.84 -0.26 19.12
CA THR A 411 0.00 0.92 19.42
C THR A 411 -0.78 2.24 19.39
N GLY A 412 -2.06 2.22 18.98
CA GLY A 412 -2.86 3.40 18.64
C GLY A 412 -2.60 3.94 17.22
N ARG A 413 -1.61 3.37 16.51
CA ARG A 413 -1.19 3.82 15.17
C ARG A 413 -1.59 2.85 14.06
N THR A 414 -1.54 3.39 12.84
CA THR A 414 -1.81 2.68 11.59
C THR A 414 -0.65 2.88 10.61
N MET A 415 -0.74 2.27 9.43
CA MET A 415 0.10 2.62 8.28
C MET A 415 -0.72 3.39 7.25
N VAL A 416 -0.22 4.54 6.82
CA VAL A 416 -0.94 5.46 5.93
C VAL A 416 -1.40 4.82 4.61
N ASN A 417 -0.69 3.82 4.09
CA ASN A 417 -1.07 3.10 2.86
C ASN A 417 -2.34 2.26 3.00
N ILE A 418 -2.60 1.72 4.20
CA ILE A 418 -3.69 0.78 4.49
C ILE A 418 -4.53 1.29 5.70
N HIS A 419 -4.50 2.59 5.93
CA HIS A 419 -5.24 3.22 7.03
C HIS A 419 -6.76 2.99 6.94
N GLY A 420 -7.28 2.87 5.74
CA GLY A 420 -8.69 2.83 5.42
C GLY A 420 -9.23 4.20 4.98
N THR A 421 -10.54 4.39 5.06
CA THR A 421 -11.15 5.68 4.75
C THR A 421 -10.72 6.71 5.80
N PRO A 422 -10.11 7.84 5.40
CA PRO A 422 -9.69 8.86 6.34
C PRO A 422 -10.91 9.46 7.06
N GLY A 423 -10.79 9.59 8.37
CA GLY A 423 -11.74 10.28 9.22
C GLY A 423 -11.41 11.77 9.37
N ASP A 424 -11.50 12.26 10.59
CA ASP A 424 -11.05 13.59 10.95
C ASP A 424 -9.52 13.67 11.07
N GLU A 425 -9.02 14.86 11.39
CA GLU A 425 -7.59 15.12 11.54
C GLU A 425 -6.93 14.22 12.61
N GLN A 426 -7.64 13.90 13.69
CA GLN A 426 -7.11 13.03 14.75
C GLN A 426 -6.98 11.58 14.25
N ASP A 427 -7.91 11.12 13.43
CA ASP A 427 -7.82 9.80 12.83
C ASP A 427 -6.67 9.73 11.82
N ILE A 428 -6.52 10.73 10.95
CA ILE A 428 -5.42 10.82 9.99
C ILE A 428 -4.05 10.86 10.70
N ALA A 429 -3.95 11.61 11.80
CA ALA A 429 -2.72 11.73 12.59
C ALA A 429 -2.23 10.40 13.15
N ARG A 430 -3.08 9.39 13.31
CA ARG A 430 -2.70 8.03 13.75
C ARG A 430 -1.72 7.33 12.80
N ALA A 431 -1.57 7.81 11.58
CA ALA A 431 -0.57 7.26 10.65
C ALA A 431 0.87 7.59 11.04
N TRP A 432 1.07 8.57 11.91
CA TRP A 432 2.40 9.06 12.32
C TRP A 432 2.52 9.22 13.84
N THR A 433 3.76 9.44 14.33
CA THR A 433 3.95 9.93 15.70
C THR A 433 3.60 11.41 15.77
N PRO A 434 3.26 11.95 16.95
CA PRO A 434 2.96 13.39 17.09
C PRO A 434 4.05 14.31 16.54
N GLU A 435 5.34 13.94 16.73
CA GLU A 435 6.48 14.73 16.25
C GLU A 435 6.58 14.71 14.73
N VAL A 436 6.42 13.52 14.10
CA VAL A 436 6.43 13.37 12.64
C VAL A 436 5.23 14.07 12.02
N TYR A 437 4.05 13.95 12.61
CA TYR A 437 2.85 14.64 12.15
C TYR A 437 3.01 16.16 12.17
N ALA A 438 3.53 16.72 13.28
CA ALA A 438 3.79 18.15 13.40
C ALA A 438 4.83 18.65 12.38
N ARG A 439 5.89 17.87 12.11
CA ARG A 439 6.87 18.20 11.07
C ARG A 439 6.25 18.17 9.67
N LEU A 440 5.41 17.16 9.37
CA LEU A 440 4.68 17.10 8.10
C LEU A 440 3.73 18.30 7.90
N CYS A 441 3.04 18.76 8.96
CA CYS A 441 2.21 19.97 8.92
C CYS A 441 3.07 21.22 8.64
N HIS A 442 4.25 21.31 9.27
CA HIS A 442 5.20 22.39 9.02
C HIS A 442 5.70 22.37 7.58
N ASP A 443 6.18 21.24 7.07
CA ASP A 443 6.67 21.13 5.70
C ASP A 443 5.57 21.41 4.67
N LYS A 444 4.35 20.99 4.96
CA LYS A 444 3.18 21.35 4.14
C LYS A 444 2.94 22.85 4.12
N SER A 445 3.12 23.56 5.25
CA SER A 445 3.01 25.03 5.26
C SER A 445 4.04 25.72 4.36
N VAL A 446 5.20 25.09 4.16
CA VAL A 446 6.27 25.60 3.28
C VAL A 446 5.97 25.32 1.81
N TYR A 447 5.58 24.08 1.47
CA TYR A 447 5.43 23.65 0.09
C TYR A 447 4.00 23.78 -0.47
N ASP A 448 2.98 23.70 0.39
CA ASP A 448 1.55 23.76 0.02
C ASP A 448 0.74 24.63 1.01
N PRO A 449 1.08 25.92 1.19
CA PRO A 449 0.41 26.79 2.14
C PRO A 449 -1.09 26.98 1.84
N ASP A 450 -1.50 26.88 0.59
CA ASP A 450 -2.91 26.98 0.15
C ASP A 450 -3.67 25.64 0.30
N ASN A 451 -2.99 24.59 0.77
CA ASN A 451 -3.55 23.25 0.94
C ASN A 451 -4.25 22.75 -0.33
N LEU A 452 -3.59 22.85 -1.49
CA LEU A 452 -4.12 22.35 -2.76
C LEU A 452 -4.20 20.82 -2.76
N LEU A 453 -3.18 20.13 -2.19
CA LEU A 453 -3.11 18.66 -2.06
C LEU A 453 -3.84 18.20 -0.79
N ARG A 454 -5.16 18.40 -0.74
CA ARG A 454 -5.98 18.19 0.47
C ARG A 454 -6.76 16.89 0.50
N TYR A 455 -6.63 16.05 -0.53
CA TYR A 455 -7.38 14.80 -0.63
C TYR A 455 -6.65 13.65 0.05
N GLY A 456 -7.41 12.67 0.54
CA GLY A 456 -6.89 11.48 1.18
C GLY A 456 -6.42 11.69 2.60
N HIS A 457 -5.30 11.07 2.93
CA HIS A 457 -4.65 11.21 4.22
C HIS A 457 -3.77 12.47 4.24
N ALA A 458 -4.35 13.59 3.82
CA ALA A 458 -3.65 14.87 3.78
C ALA A 458 -3.55 15.46 5.18
N VAL A 459 -2.34 15.93 5.55
CA VAL A 459 -2.15 16.74 6.76
C VAL A 459 -2.54 18.19 6.46
N THR A 460 -2.96 18.93 7.49
CA THR A 460 -3.29 20.35 7.37
C THR A 460 -2.02 21.19 7.53
N PRO A 461 -1.81 22.27 6.74
CA PRO A 461 -0.74 23.22 6.98
C PRO A 461 -0.80 23.81 8.39
N ALA A 462 0.38 23.96 9.06
CA ALA A 462 0.48 24.44 10.44
C ALA A 462 0.09 25.93 10.59
#